data_a541bf72b4878cd9a8361e39610246cd
#
_entry.id   a541bf72b4878cd9a8361e39610246cd
#
_cell.length_a   1.000
_cell.length_b   1.000
_cell.length_c   1.000
_cell.angle_alpha   90.00
_cell.angle_beta   90.00
_cell.angle_gamma   90.00
#
_symmetry.space_group_name_H-M   'P 1'
#
loop_
_entity.id
_entity.type
_entity.pdbx_description
1 polymer ?
#
loop_
_entity_poly.entity_id
_entity_poly.type
_entity_poly.pdbx_seq_one_letter_code
_entity_poly.pdbx_strand_id
1 'polypeptide(L)'
;MVLDLTKGMTLDLTKIENASGLTDVAVGVNWGMIGGTRTVTEKVGGFFGFGAKEVQTVVRDRQENVDLDLSALLYDKNGKLLDKIYYNNRFGKGVKHSGDDRSGDSSADDKDNETITVKLADTAPDVTKIVFVLVSFKGHDFGLLPYAGINLYNSSRGMVKLANSNIDISKDNKFSGKVSMIFAALEKTGESNSSWDYRMIAEPTNKRTLSDLESMCSKI
;
A
#
# COMPACT_ATOMS: atom_id res chain seq x y z
N MET A 1 8.48 -18.06 7.15
CA MET A 1 7.54 -18.12 6.00
C MET A 1 6.89 -16.75 5.88
N VAL A 2 6.82 -16.18 4.68
CA VAL A 2 6.08 -14.93 4.40
C VAL A 2 4.68 -15.33 3.96
N LEU A 3 3.66 -14.67 4.51
CA LEU A 3 2.26 -14.95 4.19
C LEU A 3 1.79 -14.12 3.00
N ASP A 4 0.93 -14.68 2.16
CA ASP A 4 0.25 -13.94 1.10
C ASP A 4 -1.19 -13.61 1.54
N LEU A 5 -1.45 -12.32 1.74
CA LEU A 5 -2.76 -11.84 2.19
C LEU A 5 -3.63 -11.42 1.01
N THR A 6 -4.85 -11.91 0.98
CA THR A 6 -5.89 -11.51 0.02
C THR A 6 -6.95 -10.64 0.69
N LYS A 7 -7.78 -9.96 -0.11
CA LYS A 7 -8.90 -9.15 0.39
C LYS A 7 -9.77 -9.93 1.38
N GLY A 8 -10.03 -9.33 2.55
CA GLY A 8 -10.86 -9.89 3.62
C GLY A 8 -10.13 -10.80 4.59
N MET A 9 -8.86 -11.16 4.35
CA MET A 9 -8.08 -11.94 5.29
C MET A 9 -7.69 -11.10 6.52
N THR A 10 -7.76 -11.76 7.68
CA THR A 10 -7.34 -11.19 8.96
C THR A 10 -6.21 -12.03 9.54
N LEU A 11 -5.21 -11.36 10.05
CA LEU A 11 -4.03 -11.95 10.67
C LEU A 11 -3.96 -11.52 12.12
N ASP A 12 -4.16 -12.46 13.04
CA ASP A 12 -3.95 -12.25 14.47
C ASP A 12 -2.44 -12.12 14.73
N LEU A 13 -2.01 -10.92 15.09
CA LEU A 13 -0.59 -10.60 15.28
C LEU A 13 0.00 -11.30 16.51
N THR A 14 -0.83 -11.81 17.42
CA THR A 14 -0.37 -12.56 18.59
C THR A 14 -0.02 -14.01 18.25
N LYS A 15 -0.55 -14.56 17.17
CA LYS A 15 -0.40 -15.96 16.74
C LYS A 15 0.61 -16.21 15.63
N ILE A 16 1.28 -15.18 15.13
CA ILE A 16 2.31 -15.36 14.11
C ILE A 16 3.50 -16.13 14.72
N GLU A 17 3.94 -17.22 14.09
CA GLU A 17 4.98 -18.13 14.58
C GLU A 17 6.29 -17.46 15.01
N ASN A 18 6.62 -16.30 14.46
CA ASN A 18 7.78 -15.48 14.80
C ASN A 18 7.41 -14.24 15.64
N ALA A 19 6.18 -14.19 16.17
CA ALA A 19 5.65 -13.01 16.86
C ALA A 19 5.97 -12.98 18.35
N SER A 20 6.68 -13.99 18.91
CA SER A 20 7.12 -13.89 20.30
C SER A 20 8.00 -12.66 20.47
N GLY A 21 7.44 -11.60 21.05
CA GLY A 21 8.06 -10.29 21.19
C GLY A 21 7.76 -9.32 20.04
N LEU A 22 6.66 -9.52 19.29
CA LEU A 22 6.16 -8.51 18.35
C LEU A 22 5.60 -7.32 19.13
N THR A 23 6.38 -6.27 19.21
CA THR A 23 6.01 -4.99 19.85
C THR A 23 5.72 -3.91 18.85
N ASP A 24 6.29 -4.04 17.64
CA ASP A 24 6.20 -3.04 16.58
C ASP A 24 5.93 -3.73 15.24
N VAL A 25 5.02 -3.17 14.48
CA VAL A 25 4.78 -3.56 13.09
C VAL A 25 5.05 -2.38 12.17
N ALA A 26 5.41 -2.66 10.92
CA ALA A 26 5.46 -1.65 9.88
C ALA A 26 4.64 -2.10 8.68
N VAL A 27 3.92 -1.16 8.11
CA VAL A 27 3.22 -1.31 6.83
C VAL A 27 3.99 -0.51 5.80
N GLY A 28 4.40 -1.15 4.72
CA GLY A 28 5.16 -0.52 3.65
C GLY A 28 4.43 -0.59 2.33
N VAL A 29 4.67 0.39 1.47
CA VAL A 29 4.17 0.45 0.10
C VAL A 29 5.32 0.75 -0.85
N ASN A 30 5.40 -0.05 -1.91
CA ASN A 30 6.39 0.11 -2.96
C ASN A 30 5.65 0.29 -4.31
N TRP A 31 6.12 1.22 -5.13
CA TRP A 31 5.52 1.49 -6.43
C TRP A 31 6.52 2.02 -7.44
N GLY A 32 6.21 1.83 -8.74
CA GLY A 32 7.04 2.28 -9.84
C GLY A 32 6.54 3.54 -10.52
N MET A 33 7.46 4.26 -11.18
CA MET A 33 7.14 5.34 -12.11
C MET A 33 6.27 4.84 -13.26
N ILE A 34 5.37 5.66 -13.77
CA ILE A 34 4.59 5.35 -14.98
C ILE A 34 5.48 5.50 -16.22
N GLY A 35 5.24 4.69 -17.25
CA GLY A 35 6.02 4.67 -18.48
C GLY A 35 7.24 3.75 -18.40
N GLY A 36 8.23 3.99 -19.27
CA GLY A 36 9.44 3.17 -19.34
C GLY A 36 9.56 2.43 -20.66
N THR A 37 9.94 1.16 -20.65
CA THR A 37 10.21 0.39 -21.86
C THR A 37 9.04 -0.53 -22.18
N ARG A 38 8.48 -0.42 -23.38
CA ARG A 38 7.48 -1.35 -23.91
C ARG A 38 7.92 -1.97 -25.22
N THR A 39 7.55 -3.21 -25.46
CA THR A 39 7.79 -3.88 -26.74
C THR A 39 6.56 -3.69 -27.62
N VAL A 40 6.75 -3.10 -28.79
CA VAL A 40 5.73 -2.98 -29.82
C VAL A 40 6.02 -4.02 -30.88
N THR A 41 5.05 -4.89 -31.19
CA THR A 41 5.16 -5.88 -32.27
C THR A 41 4.42 -5.33 -33.47
N GLU A 42 5.16 -5.10 -34.54
CA GLU A 42 4.58 -4.65 -35.83
C GLU A 42 4.78 -5.73 -36.89
N LYS A 43 3.78 -5.87 -37.78
CA LYS A 43 3.92 -6.71 -38.98
C LYS A 43 4.48 -5.85 -40.11
N VAL A 44 5.71 -6.17 -40.53
CA VAL A 44 6.43 -5.42 -41.57
C VAL A 44 6.57 -6.29 -42.81
N GLY A 45 6.28 -5.71 -43.98
CA GLY A 45 6.38 -6.38 -45.26
C GLY A 45 5.18 -7.29 -45.56
N GLY A 46 5.27 -7.99 -46.69
CA GLY A 46 4.21 -8.86 -47.19
C GLY A 46 3.40 -8.22 -48.33
N PHE A 47 3.20 -8.99 -49.40
CA PHE A 47 2.33 -8.64 -50.49
C PHE A 47 1.01 -9.42 -50.33
N PHE A 48 -0.11 -8.74 -50.23
CA PHE A 48 -1.43 -9.33 -49.90
C PHE A 48 -1.44 -10.18 -48.64
N GLY A 49 -0.67 -9.84 -47.60
CA GLY A 49 -0.63 -10.58 -46.34
C GLY A 49 0.28 -11.80 -46.31
N PHE A 50 0.90 -12.16 -47.41
CA PHE A 50 1.86 -13.27 -47.47
C PHE A 50 3.28 -12.75 -47.28
N GLY A 51 4.05 -13.39 -46.37
CA GLY A 51 5.44 -13.07 -46.10
C GLY A 51 5.67 -11.90 -45.14
N ALA A 52 4.65 -11.43 -44.44
CA ALA A 52 4.80 -10.44 -43.40
C ALA A 52 5.61 -11.04 -42.21
N LYS A 53 6.62 -10.30 -41.75
CA LYS A 53 7.40 -10.66 -40.56
C LYS A 53 6.94 -9.82 -39.38
N GLU A 54 6.83 -10.45 -38.23
CA GLU A 54 6.64 -9.73 -36.99
C GLU A 54 7.99 -9.18 -36.52
N VAL A 55 8.05 -7.88 -36.37
CA VAL A 55 9.23 -7.18 -35.84
C VAL A 55 8.88 -6.63 -34.47
N GLN A 56 9.65 -7.02 -33.48
CA GLN A 56 9.53 -6.47 -32.13
C GLN A 56 10.47 -5.27 -32.00
N THR A 57 9.89 -4.12 -31.75
CA THR A 57 10.63 -2.88 -31.49
C THR A 57 10.46 -2.49 -30.04
N VAL A 58 11.58 -2.25 -29.37
CA VAL A 58 11.56 -1.74 -28.00
C VAL A 58 11.42 -0.22 -28.05
N VAL A 59 10.27 0.28 -27.63
CA VAL A 59 10.00 1.71 -27.51
C VAL A 59 10.22 2.13 -26.06
N ARG A 60 10.98 3.20 -25.86
CA ARG A 60 11.18 3.83 -24.56
C ARG A 60 10.28 5.04 -24.46
N ASP A 61 9.26 4.95 -23.61
CA ASP A 61 8.43 6.07 -23.23
C ASP A 61 9.14 6.88 -22.12
N ARG A 62 8.88 8.19 -22.05
CA ARG A 62 9.39 9.01 -20.95
C ARG A 62 8.78 8.51 -19.62
N GLN A 63 9.62 8.31 -18.64
CA GLN A 63 9.15 8.00 -17.29
C GLN A 63 8.52 9.23 -16.63
N GLU A 64 7.41 9.00 -15.94
CA GLU A 64 6.69 10.01 -15.18
C GLU A 64 6.69 9.61 -13.70
N ASN A 65 7.11 10.55 -12.85
CA ASN A 65 7.12 10.37 -11.41
C ASN A 65 5.70 10.23 -10.88
N VAL A 66 5.49 9.21 -10.09
CA VAL A 66 4.23 8.95 -9.38
C VAL A 66 4.43 9.20 -7.90
N ASP A 67 3.61 10.09 -7.38
CA ASP A 67 3.59 10.53 -6.00
C ASP A 67 2.38 9.88 -5.31
N LEU A 68 2.64 8.81 -4.51
CA LEU A 68 1.63 8.11 -3.75
C LEU A 68 1.86 8.36 -2.26
N ASP A 69 0.86 8.91 -1.60
CA ASP A 69 0.88 9.19 -0.16
C ASP A 69 0.32 8.03 0.64
N LEU A 70 1.17 7.35 1.40
CA LEU A 70 0.77 6.42 2.44
C LEU A 70 0.33 7.19 3.68
N SER A 71 -0.81 6.85 4.26
CA SER A 71 -1.32 7.51 5.46
C SER A 71 -2.00 6.53 6.41
N ALA A 72 -1.98 6.85 7.71
CA ALA A 72 -2.71 6.14 8.75
C ALA A 72 -3.71 7.07 9.42
N LEU A 73 -4.97 6.63 9.48
CA LEU A 73 -6.08 7.32 10.15
C LEU A 73 -6.39 6.58 11.45
N LEU A 74 -6.25 7.25 12.59
CA LEU A 74 -6.37 6.67 13.93
C LEU A 74 -7.75 6.97 14.51
N TYR A 75 -8.46 5.93 14.96
CA TYR A 75 -9.83 6.03 15.47
C TYR A 75 -9.97 5.46 16.87
N ASP A 76 -10.92 6.03 17.64
CA ASP A 76 -11.40 5.44 18.88
C ASP A 76 -12.46 4.34 18.61
N LYS A 77 -12.92 3.71 19.69
CA LYS A 77 -13.95 2.65 19.65
C LYS A 77 -15.31 3.10 19.10
N ASN A 78 -15.57 4.39 19.03
CA ASN A 78 -16.80 4.96 18.51
C ASN A 78 -16.67 5.41 17.03
N GLY A 79 -15.51 5.19 16.42
CA GLY A 79 -15.20 5.62 15.06
C GLY A 79 -14.89 7.12 14.96
N LYS A 80 -14.61 7.81 16.09
CA LYS A 80 -14.15 9.18 16.08
C LYS A 80 -12.67 9.22 15.67
N LEU A 81 -12.34 10.05 14.68
CA LEU A 81 -10.96 10.29 14.28
C LEU A 81 -10.20 11.01 15.40
N LEU A 82 -9.06 10.45 15.78
CA LEU A 82 -8.19 10.97 16.84
C LEU A 82 -6.93 11.65 16.27
N ASP A 83 -6.38 11.09 15.18
CA ASP A 83 -5.17 11.62 14.54
C ASP A 83 -5.04 11.11 13.11
N LYS A 84 -4.20 11.79 12.31
CA LYS A 84 -3.80 11.41 10.95
C LYS A 84 -2.28 11.47 10.84
N ILE A 85 -1.65 10.34 10.54
CA ILE A 85 -0.19 10.25 10.35
C ILE A 85 0.07 10.08 8.85
N TYR A 86 0.80 11.04 8.27
CA TYR A 86 1.10 11.14 6.84
C TYR A 86 2.38 11.98 6.63
N TYR A 87 2.82 12.21 5.41
CA TYR A 87 4.08 12.88 5.11
C TYR A 87 4.30 14.22 5.83
N ASN A 88 3.24 15.00 6.08
CA ASN A 88 3.31 16.32 6.73
C ASN A 88 3.00 16.29 8.25
N ASN A 89 2.44 15.19 8.78
CA ASN A 89 2.28 14.92 10.21
C ASN A 89 2.82 13.53 10.52
N ARG A 90 4.14 13.44 10.72
CA ARG A 90 4.87 12.16 10.68
C ARG A 90 4.89 11.38 11.98
N PHE A 91 4.40 11.93 13.08
CA PHE A 91 4.50 11.32 14.40
C PHE A 91 3.28 11.60 15.25
N GLY A 92 2.74 10.59 15.91
CA GLY A 92 1.66 10.73 16.88
C GLY A 92 1.19 9.40 17.43
N LYS A 93 0.79 9.35 18.70
CA LYS A 93 0.09 8.23 19.34
C LYS A 93 0.71 6.84 19.10
N GLY A 94 2.04 6.73 19.11
CA GLY A 94 2.76 5.48 18.86
C GLY A 94 2.96 5.12 17.38
N VAL A 95 2.59 6.01 16.46
CA VAL A 95 2.69 5.80 15.01
C VAL A 95 3.71 6.74 14.39
N LYS A 96 4.49 6.25 13.42
CA LYS A 96 5.55 7.01 12.74
C LYS A 96 5.54 6.72 11.24
N HIS A 97 5.58 7.78 10.44
CA HIS A 97 5.76 7.76 8.97
C HIS A 97 7.24 7.93 8.60
N SER A 98 7.72 7.22 7.57
CA SER A 98 9.14 7.26 7.12
C SER A 98 9.53 8.61 6.49
N GLY A 99 8.63 9.22 5.76
CA GLY A 99 8.85 10.44 4.96
C GLY A 99 8.18 10.31 3.62
N ASP A 100 8.35 11.32 2.79
CA ASP A 100 7.66 11.56 1.52
C ASP A 100 8.54 11.08 0.34
N ASP A 101 8.08 10.09 -0.43
CA ASP A 101 8.65 9.72 -1.72
C ASP A 101 7.73 10.21 -2.84
N ARG A 102 8.19 11.21 -3.59
CA ARG A 102 7.42 11.93 -4.61
C ARG A 102 7.64 11.43 -6.02
N SER A 103 8.31 10.31 -6.18
CA SER A 103 8.77 9.86 -7.50
C SER A 103 8.35 8.44 -7.85
N GLY A 104 8.40 7.51 -6.90
CA GLY A 104 8.39 6.09 -7.19
C GLY A 104 9.71 5.61 -7.80
N ASP A 105 9.86 4.32 -7.99
CA ASP A 105 11.10 3.70 -8.47
C ASP A 105 11.18 3.66 -9.99
N SER A 106 12.38 3.91 -10.51
CA SER A 106 12.66 3.79 -11.95
C SER A 106 12.74 2.32 -12.42
N SER A 107 12.92 1.39 -11.50
CA SER A 107 12.94 -0.06 -11.70
C SER A 107 12.44 -0.74 -10.43
N ALA A 108 11.78 -1.89 -10.59
CA ALA A 108 11.30 -2.65 -9.44
C ALA A 108 12.48 -3.08 -8.55
N ASP A 109 12.34 -2.84 -7.25
CA ASP A 109 13.22 -3.33 -6.22
C ASP A 109 12.40 -3.87 -5.03
N ASP A 110 13.08 -4.38 -3.98
CA ASP A 110 12.42 -4.94 -2.80
C ASP A 110 12.27 -3.93 -1.65
N LYS A 111 12.45 -2.63 -1.92
CA LYS A 111 12.34 -1.57 -0.91
C LYS A 111 11.00 -0.88 -1.03
N ASP A 112 10.42 -0.60 0.13
CA ASP A 112 9.23 0.23 0.16
C ASP A 112 9.60 1.71 0.03
N ASN A 113 8.88 2.44 -0.81
CA ASN A 113 9.02 3.88 -1.00
C ASN A 113 8.58 4.62 0.27
N GLU A 114 7.48 4.19 0.88
CA GLU A 114 7.00 4.73 2.14
C GLU A 114 6.63 3.63 3.13
N THR A 115 6.86 3.90 4.42
CA THR A 115 6.49 3.00 5.51
C THR A 115 5.83 3.75 6.66
N ILE A 116 4.88 3.09 7.33
CA ILE A 116 4.33 3.53 8.61
C ILE A 116 4.61 2.45 9.65
N THR A 117 5.35 2.82 10.69
CA THR A 117 5.63 1.96 11.85
C THR A 117 4.62 2.25 12.96
N VAL A 118 4.07 1.20 13.56
CA VAL A 118 3.17 1.26 14.70
C VAL A 118 3.82 0.52 15.87
N LYS A 119 4.10 1.23 16.94
CA LYS A 119 4.50 0.66 18.22
C LYS A 119 3.26 0.24 18.98
N LEU A 120 2.92 -1.03 18.89
CA LEU A 120 1.64 -1.57 19.39
C LEU A 120 1.43 -1.29 20.90
N ALA A 121 2.49 -1.47 21.70
CA ALA A 121 2.44 -1.23 23.14
C ALA A 121 2.37 0.27 23.51
N ASP A 122 2.97 1.13 22.69
CA ASP A 122 3.03 2.59 22.91
C ASP A 122 1.85 3.33 22.25
N THR A 123 0.99 2.60 21.53
CA THR A 123 -0.21 3.19 20.92
C THR A 123 -1.10 3.76 22.01
N ALA A 124 -1.56 5.01 21.84
CA ALA A 124 -2.39 5.68 22.83
C ALA A 124 -3.61 4.82 23.20
N PRO A 125 -4.01 4.75 24.49
CA PRO A 125 -5.05 3.81 24.96
C PRO A 125 -6.41 3.99 24.28
N ASP A 126 -6.72 5.22 23.86
CA ASP A 126 -7.95 5.59 23.17
C ASP A 126 -7.99 5.18 21.70
N VAL A 127 -6.84 4.85 21.10
CA VAL A 127 -6.76 4.33 19.73
C VAL A 127 -7.09 2.84 19.72
N THR A 128 -8.18 2.48 19.06
CA THR A 128 -8.63 1.08 18.91
C THR A 128 -8.58 0.58 17.48
N LYS A 129 -8.42 1.49 16.52
CA LYS A 129 -8.32 1.15 15.10
C LYS A 129 -7.40 2.12 14.37
N ILE A 130 -6.56 1.57 13.49
CA ILE A 130 -5.66 2.33 12.59
C ILE A 130 -5.95 1.86 11.17
N VAL A 131 -6.46 2.74 10.32
CA VAL A 131 -6.79 2.43 8.92
C VAL A 131 -5.72 3.01 8.02
N PHE A 132 -5.12 2.17 7.17
CA PHE A 132 -4.10 2.56 6.21
C PHE A 132 -4.73 2.84 4.85
N VAL A 133 -4.35 3.97 4.28
CA VAL A 133 -4.82 4.43 2.98
C VAL A 133 -3.65 4.83 2.09
N LEU A 134 -3.84 4.69 0.79
CA LEU A 134 -2.92 5.14 -0.24
C LEU A 134 -3.65 6.10 -1.16
N VAL A 135 -3.08 7.26 -1.42
CA VAL A 135 -3.67 8.31 -2.27
C VAL A 135 -2.65 8.75 -3.31
N SER A 136 -3.05 8.81 -4.57
CA SER A 136 -2.23 9.43 -5.61
C SER A 136 -2.35 10.95 -5.53
N PHE A 137 -1.29 11.63 -5.10
CA PHE A 137 -1.27 13.08 -4.87
C PHE A 137 -1.65 13.87 -6.12
N LYS A 138 -1.09 13.50 -7.27
CA LYS A 138 -1.39 14.12 -8.56
C LYS A 138 -2.61 13.53 -9.27
N GLY A 139 -3.21 12.47 -8.71
CA GLY A 139 -4.37 11.80 -9.29
C GLY A 139 -4.03 10.86 -10.44
N HIS A 140 -2.83 10.29 -10.47
CA HIS A 140 -2.49 9.21 -11.40
C HIS A 140 -3.39 7.99 -11.13
N ASP A 141 -3.86 7.41 -12.22
CA ASP A 141 -4.64 6.18 -12.20
C ASP A 141 -3.77 5.00 -11.73
N PHE A 142 -4.23 4.26 -10.74
CA PHE A 142 -3.54 3.08 -10.24
C PHE A 142 -3.36 1.99 -11.31
N GLY A 143 -4.29 1.88 -12.27
CA GLY A 143 -4.17 0.96 -13.40
C GLY A 143 -3.04 1.30 -14.38
N LEU A 144 -2.39 2.46 -14.25
CA LEU A 144 -1.22 2.85 -15.06
C LEU A 144 0.12 2.54 -14.39
N LEU A 145 0.11 2.17 -13.10
CA LEU A 145 1.33 1.81 -12.39
C LEU A 145 1.94 0.53 -12.98
N PRO A 146 3.25 0.44 -13.17
CA PRO A 146 3.89 -0.78 -13.63
C PRO A 146 3.86 -1.89 -12.56
N TYR A 147 3.89 -1.50 -11.30
CA TYR A 147 3.71 -2.34 -10.12
C TYR A 147 3.36 -1.47 -8.91
N ALA A 148 2.67 -2.07 -7.96
CA ALA A 148 2.52 -1.54 -6.61
C ALA A 148 2.30 -2.70 -5.63
N GLY A 149 3.12 -2.75 -4.59
CA GLY A 149 3.10 -3.79 -3.55
C GLY A 149 2.79 -3.20 -2.19
N ILE A 150 2.17 -4.02 -1.33
CA ILE A 150 1.92 -3.70 0.08
C ILE A 150 2.56 -4.78 0.92
N ASN A 151 3.33 -4.39 1.91
CA ASN A 151 4.09 -5.27 2.77
C ASN A 151 3.75 -5.03 4.25
N LEU A 152 3.74 -6.11 5.03
CA LEU A 152 3.67 -6.07 6.48
C LEU A 152 4.95 -6.65 7.08
N TYR A 153 5.52 -5.95 8.06
CA TYR A 153 6.78 -6.34 8.71
C TYR A 153 6.64 -6.42 10.22
N ASN A 154 7.44 -7.30 10.82
CA ASN A 154 7.86 -7.15 12.20
C ASN A 154 9.01 -6.14 12.23
N SER A 155 8.76 -4.95 12.76
CA SER A 155 9.77 -3.89 12.86
C SER A 155 10.52 -3.86 14.19
N SER A 156 10.10 -4.67 15.19
CA SER A 156 10.80 -4.81 16.48
C SER A 156 12.18 -5.47 16.31
N ARG A 157 12.40 -6.22 15.24
CA ARG A 157 13.62 -7.01 14.99
C ARG A 157 14.23 -6.76 13.60
N GLY A 158 14.13 -5.53 13.10
CA GLY A 158 14.85 -5.15 11.87
C GLY A 158 14.07 -5.42 10.58
N MET A 159 12.79 -5.05 10.49
CA MET A 159 11.98 -5.12 9.27
C MET A 159 11.89 -6.53 8.66
N VAL A 160 11.61 -7.52 9.50
CA VAL A 160 11.38 -8.89 9.03
C VAL A 160 10.00 -8.97 8.38
N LYS A 161 9.95 -9.28 7.08
CA LYS A 161 8.69 -9.38 6.34
C LYS A 161 7.82 -10.52 6.87
N LEU A 162 6.61 -10.19 7.29
CA LEU A 162 5.59 -11.12 7.80
C LEU A 162 4.63 -11.54 6.69
N ALA A 163 4.20 -10.57 5.89
CA ALA A 163 3.25 -10.81 4.83
C ALA A 163 3.43 -9.84 3.66
N ASN A 164 3.00 -10.30 2.48
CA ASN A 164 2.76 -9.48 1.29
C ASN A 164 1.26 -9.40 1.03
N SER A 165 0.82 -8.34 0.38
CA SER A 165 -0.47 -8.36 -0.31
C SER A 165 -0.35 -9.18 -1.59
N ASN A 166 -1.23 -10.16 -1.80
CA ASN A 166 -1.39 -10.84 -3.08
C ASN A 166 -2.29 -10.05 -4.05
N ILE A 167 -2.35 -8.72 -3.85
CA ILE A 167 -3.14 -7.81 -4.68
C ILE A 167 -2.19 -7.04 -5.57
N ASP A 168 -2.22 -7.35 -6.86
CA ASP A 168 -1.50 -6.58 -7.86
C ASP A 168 -2.38 -5.40 -8.30
N ILE A 169 -2.11 -4.23 -7.70
CA ILE A 169 -2.86 -3.00 -7.96
C ILE A 169 -2.79 -2.63 -9.46
N SER A 170 -1.67 -2.94 -10.11
CA SER A 170 -1.44 -2.60 -11.51
C SER A 170 -2.15 -3.53 -12.51
N LYS A 171 -2.53 -4.74 -12.11
CA LYS A 171 -3.12 -5.77 -12.98
C LYS A 171 -4.59 -6.07 -12.69
N ASP A 172 -5.07 -5.75 -11.50
CA ASP A 172 -6.46 -5.99 -11.15
C ASP A 172 -7.34 -4.84 -11.66
N ASN A 173 -8.20 -5.13 -12.61
CA ASN A 173 -9.08 -4.15 -13.28
C ASN A 173 -9.93 -3.31 -12.32
N LYS A 174 -10.17 -3.75 -11.08
CA LYS A 174 -10.91 -2.96 -10.09
C LYS A 174 -10.19 -1.67 -9.69
N PHE A 175 -8.86 -1.59 -9.89
CA PHE A 175 -8.05 -0.40 -9.61
C PHE A 175 -7.94 0.54 -10.81
N SER A 176 -8.35 0.11 -12.02
CA SER A 176 -8.37 0.98 -13.20
C SER A 176 -9.33 2.16 -13.00
N GLY A 177 -8.87 3.36 -13.31
CA GLY A 177 -9.61 4.60 -13.07
C GLY A 177 -9.67 5.03 -11.59
N LYS A 178 -8.92 4.37 -10.69
CA LYS A 178 -8.88 4.71 -9.26
C LYS A 178 -7.62 5.46 -8.90
N VAL A 179 -7.74 6.37 -7.95
CA VAL A 179 -6.66 7.26 -7.50
C VAL A 179 -6.36 7.14 -6.01
N SER A 180 -7.08 6.28 -5.31
CA SER A 180 -6.86 6.00 -3.89
C SER A 180 -7.39 4.64 -3.49
N MET A 181 -6.98 4.16 -2.32
CA MET A 181 -7.37 2.86 -1.80
C MET A 181 -7.33 2.87 -0.27
N ILE A 182 -8.35 2.27 0.36
CA ILE A 182 -8.25 1.83 1.75
C ILE A 182 -7.72 0.39 1.68
N PHE A 183 -6.49 0.16 2.14
CA PHE A 183 -5.88 -1.14 1.87
C PHE A 183 -5.82 -2.08 3.07
N ALA A 184 -5.69 -1.57 4.30
CA ALA A 184 -5.64 -2.42 5.48
C ALA A 184 -6.08 -1.67 6.74
N ALA A 185 -6.33 -2.43 7.81
CA ALA A 185 -6.53 -1.89 9.15
C ALA A 185 -5.80 -2.73 10.19
N LEU A 186 -5.31 -2.07 11.23
CA LEU A 186 -4.99 -2.66 12.53
C LEU A 186 -6.16 -2.43 13.46
N GLU A 187 -6.67 -3.49 14.06
CA GLU A 187 -7.82 -3.46 14.97
C GLU A 187 -7.43 -4.08 16.31
N LYS A 188 -7.69 -3.36 17.39
CA LYS A 188 -7.40 -3.83 18.74
C LYS A 188 -8.45 -4.86 19.15
N THR A 189 -7.99 -6.06 19.52
CA THR A 189 -8.87 -7.21 19.81
C THR A 189 -9.08 -7.50 21.29
N GLY A 190 -8.41 -6.75 22.18
CA GLY A 190 -8.52 -6.91 23.63
C GLY A 190 -8.32 -5.59 24.37
N GLU A 191 -8.44 -5.65 25.71
CA GLU A 191 -8.18 -4.49 26.56
C GLU A 191 -6.68 -4.13 26.63
N SER A 192 -5.82 -5.09 26.33
CA SER A 192 -4.35 -4.92 26.28
C SER A 192 -3.92 -4.25 24.98
N ASN A 193 -2.96 -3.30 25.06
CA ASN A 193 -2.34 -2.70 23.88
C ASN A 193 -1.51 -3.70 23.03
N SER A 194 -1.34 -4.93 23.49
CA SER A 194 -0.55 -5.97 22.78
C SER A 194 -1.37 -6.87 21.87
N SER A 195 -2.71 -6.78 21.88
CA SER A 195 -3.58 -7.65 21.09
C SER A 195 -4.19 -6.88 19.91
N TRP A 196 -3.66 -7.15 18.71
CA TRP A 196 -4.07 -6.50 17.47
C TRP A 196 -4.21 -7.51 16.35
N ASP A 197 -5.20 -7.28 15.52
CA ASP A 197 -5.37 -7.94 14.24
C ASP A 197 -4.98 -7.02 13.10
N TYR A 198 -4.32 -7.56 12.08
CA TYR A 198 -4.13 -6.88 10.80
C TYR A 198 -5.11 -7.45 9.78
N ARG A 199 -5.97 -6.62 9.22
CA ARG A 199 -6.97 -7.01 8.23
C ARG A 199 -6.69 -6.36 6.87
N MET A 200 -6.59 -7.19 5.81
CA MET A 200 -6.47 -6.73 4.43
C MET A 200 -7.84 -6.33 3.88
N ILE A 201 -7.97 -5.11 3.40
CA ILE A 201 -9.24 -4.52 2.93
C ILE A 201 -9.26 -4.40 1.41
N ALA A 202 -8.28 -3.73 0.83
CA ALA A 202 -8.10 -3.52 -0.61
C ALA A 202 -9.36 -2.98 -1.31
N GLU A 203 -9.88 -1.88 -0.81
CA GLU A 203 -11.04 -1.17 -1.37
C GLU A 203 -10.60 0.06 -2.17
N PRO A 204 -10.62 0.01 -3.53
CA PRO A 204 -10.25 1.14 -4.38
C PRO A 204 -11.34 2.21 -4.38
N THR A 205 -10.93 3.47 -4.50
CA THR A 205 -11.83 4.62 -4.49
C THR A 205 -11.32 5.75 -5.40
N ASN A 206 -12.19 6.72 -5.69
CA ASN A 206 -11.85 7.94 -6.43
C ASN A 206 -11.76 9.16 -5.51
N LYS A 207 -11.68 8.94 -4.20
CA LYS A 207 -11.46 10.02 -3.23
C LYS A 207 -10.05 10.56 -3.38
N ARG A 208 -9.88 11.86 -3.32
CA ARG A 208 -8.61 12.53 -3.63
C ARG A 208 -7.89 13.08 -2.41
N THR A 209 -8.58 13.14 -1.27
CA THR A 209 -8.01 13.70 -0.04
C THR A 209 -8.24 12.78 1.14
N LEU A 210 -7.41 12.90 2.17
CA LEU A 210 -7.62 12.16 3.43
C LEU A 210 -8.97 12.50 4.07
N SER A 211 -9.40 13.76 3.99
CA SER A 211 -10.71 14.17 4.53
C SER A 211 -11.89 13.48 3.84
N ASP A 212 -11.77 13.21 2.53
CA ASP A 212 -12.78 12.46 1.79
C ASP A 212 -12.87 10.99 2.23
N LEU A 213 -11.74 10.42 2.69
CA LEU A 213 -11.64 9.04 3.13
C LEU A 213 -12.07 8.82 4.59
N GLU A 214 -12.02 9.86 5.44
CA GLU A 214 -12.29 9.76 6.88
C GLU A 214 -13.61 9.06 7.20
N SER A 215 -14.70 9.47 6.54
CA SER A 215 -16.03 8.88 6.79
C SER A 215 -16.17 7.44 6.30
N MET A 216 -15.39 7.03 5.31
CA MET A 216 -15.34 5.64 4.84
C MET A 216 -14.52 4.80 5.82
N CYS A 217 -13.36 5.28 6.22
CA CYS A 217 -12.45 4.60 7.15
C CYS A 217 -13.06 4.43 8.56
N SER A 218 -13.89 5.38 9.02
CA SER A 218 -14.55 5.26 10.32
C SER A 218 -15.52 4.08 10.42
N LYS A 219 -16.07 3.61 9.28
CA LYS A 219 -17.06 2.52 9.18
C LYS A 219 -16.42 1.15 8.95
N ILE A 220 -15.11 1.11 8.73
CA ILE A 220 -14.33 -0.11 8.61
C ILE A 220 -14.08 -0.71 9.98
#